data_e4fc0f0e0590356463afb51c41034e56
#
_entry.id   e4fc0f0e0590356463afb51c41034e56
#
_cell.length_a   1.000
_cell.length_b   1.000
_cell.length_c   1.000
_cell.angle_alpha   90.00
_cell.angle_beta   90.00
_cell.angle_gamma   90.00
#
_symmetry.space_group_name_H-M   'P 1'
#
loop_
_entity.id
_entity.type
_entity.pdbx_description
1 polymer ?
#
loop_
_entity_poly.entity_id
_entity_poly.type
_entity_poly.pdbx_seq_one_letter_code
_entity_poly.pdbx_strand_id
1 'polypeptide(L)'
;MTSVNGTNANDGGTRWIYDITLYPKNLTGIPSLEKTLREAKADTGKTDDYAHTGTASAGDTIDYQIISTLPSITSEATYLSCYTFIDTLSAGLTYTKGDVTLEIFSDAACKNPVTGWKEADGYFTVSYSDTRDGKTAMTVEMTAKGLAEINKSKAVYADASMVNSGFSDCTMRLTYTAKVDSDNSLVVGDKGNDNKVVLTWKRSSQNYYDTLVDDCHVRGHKDAAVLF
;
A
#
# COMPACT_ATOMS: atom_id res chain seq x y z
N MET A 1 -28.77 10.72 -18.01
CA MET A 1 -29.91 10.04 -18.66
C MET A 1 -29.62 9.95 -20.13
N THR A 2 -29.46 8.76 -20.65
CA THR A 2 -29.25 8.55 -22.08
C THR A 2 -30.56 8.09 -22.67
N SER A 3 -31.12 8.85 -23.59
CA SER A 3 -32.33 8.41 -24.33
C SER A 3 -31.86 7.53 -25.49
N VAL A 4 -32.38 6.33 -25.56
CA VAL A 4 -32.24 5.46 -26.72
C VAL A 4 -33.53 5.48 -27.49
N ASN A 5 -33.50 5.94 -28.74
CA ASN A 5 -34.64 5.83 -29.65
C ASN A 5 -34.86 4.36 -30.01
N GLY A 6 -35.72 3.69 -29.28
CA GLY A 6 -36.23 2.38 -29.62
C GLY A 6 -37.54 2.55 -30.33
N THR A 7 -37.57 2.34 -31.64
CA THR A 7 -38.81 2.22 -32.38
C THR A 7 -39.48 0.91 -32.03
N ASN A 8 -40.39 0.95 -31.07
CA ASN A 8 -41.44 -0.06 -31.00
C ASN A 8 -42.59 0.43 -31.89
N ALA A 9 -43.00 -0.39 -32.82
CA ALA A 9 -43.99 -0.05 -33.85
C ALA A 9 -45.39 0.38 -33.32
N ASN A 10 -45.58 0.39 -32.01
CA ASN A 10 -46.90 0.66 -31.41
C ASN A 10 -46.97 1.88 -30.48
N ASP A 11 -45.88 2.55 -30.18
CA ASP A 11 -45.94 3.68 -29.23
C ASP A 11 -45.30 4.98 -29.69
N GLY A 12 -44.77 5.02 -30.92
CA GLY A 12 -44.28 6.26 -31.57
C GLY A 12 -43.40 7.16 -30.68
N GLY A 13 -42.86 6.64 -29.58
CA GLY A 13 -42.31 7.43 -28.50
C GLY A 13 -40.94 7.02 -28.05
N THR A 14 -40.30 7.93 -27.35
CA THR A 14 -39.04 7.74 -26.66
C THR A 14 -39.26 6.90 -25.40
N ARG A 15 -38.71 5.71 -25.35
CA ARG A 15 -38.78 4.86 -24.16
C ARG A 15 -37.57 5.13 -23.26
N TRP A 16 -37.85 5.42 -22.01
CA TRP A 16 -36.79 5.51 -20.98
C TRP A 16 -36.39 4.12 -20.54
N ILE A 17 -35.11 3.78 -20.68
CA ILE A 17 -34.57 2.55 -20.13
C ILE A 17 -34.07 2.87 -18.73
N TYR A 18 -34.72 2.32 -17.71
CA TYR A 18 -34.37 2.51 -16.30
C TYR A 18 -33.42 1.45 -15.78
N ASP A 19 -33.22 0.38 -16.53
CA ASP A 19 -32.32 -0.72 -16.13
C ASP A 19 -31.04 -0.67 -16.97
N ILE A 20 -30.24 0.36 -16.69
CA ILE A 20 -28.89 0.45 -17.26
C ILE A 20 -27.95 -0.16 -16.24
N THR A 21 -27.55 -1.39 -16.45
CA THR A 21 -26.41 -1.97 -15.74
C THR A 21 -25.15 -1.29 -16.27
N LEU A 22 -24.68 -0.29 -15.55
CA LEU A 22 -23.37 0.30 -15.79
C LEU A 22 -22.32 -0.69 -15.27
N TYR A 23 -21.66 -1.36 -16.17
CA TYR A 23 -20.39 -2.01 -15.83
C TYR A 23 -19.34 -0.90 -15.74
N PRO A 24 -18.87 -0.51 -14.56
CA PRO A 24 -17.77 0.44 -14.46
C PRO A 24 -16.56 -0.23 -15.09
N LYS A 25 -16.12 0.27 -16.22
CA LYS A 25 -14.93 -0.19 -16.95
C LYS A 25 -13.62 0.11 -16.21
N ASN A 26 -13.68 0.66 -15.02
CA ASN A 26 -12.52 1.21 -14.31
C ASN A 26 -12.23 0.51 -13.00
N LEU A 27 -11.77 -0.73 -13.10
CA LEU A 27 -10.87 -1.29 -12.08
C LEU A 27 -9.46 -0.64 -12.13
N THR A 28 -9.11 0.02 -13.23
CA THR A 28 -7.82 0.72 -13.45
C THR A 28 -7.64 1.98 -12.59
N GLY A 29 -8.64 2.38 -11.87
CA GLY A 29 -8.58 3.57 -11.03
C GLY A 29 -8.45 3.33 -9.53
N ILE A 30 -8.31 2.07 -9.08
CA ILE A 30 -8.18 1.71 -7.68
C ILE A 30 -6.75 1.18 -7.47
N PRO A 31 -5.98 1.69 -6.49
CA PRO A 31 -4.70 1.11 -6.14
C PRO A 31 -4.87 -0.32 -5.64
N SER A 32 -3.86 -1.15 -5.82
CA SER A 32 -3.78 -2.44 -5.12
C SER A 32 -3.11 -2.24 -3.76
N LEU A 33 -3.26 -3.21 -2.87
CA LEU A 33 -2.54 -3.24 -1.61
C LEU A 33 -2.22 -4.69 -1.28
N GLU A 34 -0.95 -4.99 -1.05
CA GLU A 34 -0.46 -6.30 -0.61
C GLU A 34 0.63 -6.09 0.44
N LYS A 35 0.52 -6.82 1.54
CA LYS A 35 1.49 -6.79 2.62
C LYS A 35 2.03 -8.17 2.89
N THR A 36 3.36 -8.28 2.96
CA THR A 36 4.06 -9.54 3.22
C THR A 36 5.25 -9.32 4.14
N LEU A 37 5.76 -10.40 4.70
CA LEU A 37 6.89 -10.43 5.60
C LEU A 37 7.83 -11.59 5.29
N ARG A 38 9.03 -11.50 5.82
CA ARG A 38 9.98 -12.62 5.94
C ARG A 38 10.89 -12.40 7.14
N GLU A 39 11.48 -13.45 7.66
CA GLU A 39 12.56 -13.33 8.63
C GLU A 39 13.81 -12.74 7.95
N ALA A 40 14.50 -11.82 8.62
CA ALA A 40 15.64 -11.13 8.03
C ALA A 40 16.80 -12.08 7.78
N LYS A 41 17.50 -11.89 6.67
CA LYS A 41 18.69 -12.67 6.31
C LYS A 41 19.76 -12.64 7.39
N ALA A 42 19.87 -11.56 8.17
CA ALA A 42 20.81 -11.43 9.26
C ALA A 42 20.64 -12.54 10.32
N ASP A 43 19.39 -12.97 10.54
CA ASP A 43 19.04 -13.95 11.56
C ASP A 43 19.07 -15.39 11.01
N THR A 44 18.60 -15.60 9.79
CA THR A 44 18.52 -16.94 9.18
C THR A 44 19.75 -17.34 8.35
N GLY A 45 20.58 -16.38 7.94
CA GLY A 45 21.64 -16.57 6.96
C GLY A 45 21.14 -16.82 5.53
N LYS A 46 19.84 -16.87 5.32
CA LYS A 46 19.17 -17.11 4.04
C LYS A 46 18.25 -15.94 3.69
N THR A 47 17.95 -15.78 2.42
CA THR A 47 16.90 -14.87 1.95
C THR A 47 15.72 -15.70 1.52
N ASP A 48 14.72 -15.77 2.40
CA ASP A 48 13.47 -16.44 2.11
C ASP A 48 12.55 -15.54 1.28
N ASP A 49 11.57 -16.15 0.60
CA ASP A 49 10.54 -15.39 -0.10
C ASP A 49 9.59 -14.70 0.89
N TYR A 50 9.06 -13.59 0.49
CA TYR A 50 8.02 -12.90 1.25
C TYR A 50 6.72 -13.69 1.25
N ALA A 51 6.07 -13.76 2.41
CA ALA A 51 4.80 -14.47 2.62
C ALA A 51 3.86 -13.69 3.55
N HIS A 52 2.58 -14.06 3.59
CA HIS A 52 1.61 -13.46 4.52
C HIS A 52 1.78 -13.93 5.96
N THR A 53 2.47 -15.03 6.17
CA THR A 53 2.76 -15.58 7.50
C THR A 53 4.20 -16.03 7.57
N GLY A 54 4.80 -15.88 8.75
CA GLY A 54 6.15 -16.33 9.04
C GLY A 54 6.28 -16.79 10.49
N THR A 55 7.40 -17.38 10.80
CA THR A 55 7.80 -17.74 12.17
C THR A 55 9.09 -17.01 12.51
N ALA A 56 9.22 -16.60 13.76
CA ALA A 56 10.42 -15.95 14.24
C ALA A 56 10.57 -16.16 15.75
N SER A 57 11.80 -16.07 16.22
CA SER A 57 12.19 -16.13 17.63
C SER A 57 12.27 -14.74 18.25
N ALA A 58 12.18 -14.68 19.57
CA ALA A 58 12.39 -13.44 20.28
C ALA A 58 13.79 -12.86 20.00
N GLY A 59 13.85 -11.60 19.64
CA GLY A 59 15.06 -10.88 19.25
C GLY A 59 15.36 -10.88 17.75
N ASP A 60 14.69 -11.73 16.97
CA ASP A 60 14.85 -11.76 15.52
C ASP A 60 14.32 -10.48 14.85
N THR A 61 14.78 -10.22 13.66
CA THR A 61 14.33 -9.12 12.82
C THR A 61 13.42 -9.65 11.71
N ILE A 62 12.34 -8.95 11.48
CA ILE A 62 11.39 -9.23 10.40
C ILE A 62 11.50 -8.13 9.35
N ASP A 63 11.73 -8.54 8.10
CA ASP A 63 11.60 -7.68 6.93
C ASP A 63 10.13 -7.64 6.51
N TYR A 64 9.56 -6.45 6.40
CA TYR A 64 8.23 -6.21 5.87
C TYR A 64 8.30 -5.52 4.52
N GLN A 65 7.39 -5.88 3.64
CA GLN A 65 7.13 -5.12 2.43
C GLN A 65 5.63 -4.88 2.24
N ILE A 66 5.31 -3.70 1.74
CA ILE A 66 3.98 -3.32 1.29
C ILE A 66 4.10 -2.96 -0.19
N ILE A 67 3.32 -3.63 -1.03
CA ILE A 67 3.27 -3.38 -2.48
C ILE A 67 1.93 -2.75 -2.81
N SER A 68 1.96 -1.69 -3.58
CA SER A 68 0.76 -0.97 -4.02
C SER A 68 0.93 -0.51 -5.47
N THR A 69 0.04 -0.93 -6.35
CA THR A 69 -0.01 -0.38 -7.70
C THR A 69 -0.71 0.97 -7.65
N LEU A 70 -0.03 2.00 -8.13
CA LEU A 70 -0.60 3.33 -8.24
C LEU A 70 -1.76 3.33 -9.25
N PRO A 71 -2.83 4.09 -9.01
CA PRO A 71 -3.94 4.16 -9.95
C PRO A 71 -3.52 4.84 -11.25
N SER A 72 -4.29 4.59 -12.31
CA SER A 72 -4.13 5.33 -13.56
C SER A 72 -4.40 6.82 -13.36
N ILE A 73 -3.42 7.64 -13.73
CA ILE A 73 -3.48 9.11 -13.69
C ILE A 73 -3.57 9.59 -15.12
N THR A 74 -4.80 9.84 -15.59
CA THR A 74 -5.11 10.14 -17.00
C THR A 74 -5.59 11.58 -17.24
N SER A 75 -5.82 12.33 -16.17
CA SER A 75 -6.29 13.71 -16.21
C SER A 75 -6.06 14.38 -14.87
N GLU A 76 -6.23 15.70 -14.78
CA GLU A 76 -6.17 16.42 -13.51
C GLU A 76 -7.21 15.93 -12.49
N ALA A 77 -8.36 15.44 -12.95
CA ALA A 77 -9.39 14.86 -12.07
C ALA A 77 -8.96 13.54 -11.42
N THR A 78 -7.95 12.86 -11.96
CA THR A 78 -7.42 11.59 -11.44
C THR A 78 -6.12 11.78 -10.66
N TYR A 79 -5.62 12.99 -10.52
CA TYR A 79 -4.45 13.29 -9.68
C TYR A 79 -4.68 12.86 -8.24
N LEU A 80 -3.66 12.27 -7.65
CA LEU A 80 -3.67 11.94 -6.23
C LEU A 80 -3.45 13.21 -5.41
N SER A 81 -4.33 13.46 -4.46
CA SER A 81 -4.22 14.54 -3.46
C SER A 81 -3.89 14.01 -2.06
N CYS A 82 -3.93 12.68 -1.89
CA CYS A 82 -3.48 11.99 -0.69
C CYS A 82 -3.06 10.55 -1.06
N TYR A 83 -1.99 10.07 -0.43
CA TYR A 83 -1.57 8.67 -0.48
C TYR A 83 -0.79 8.36 0.79
N THR A 84 -1.40 7.62 1.70
CA THR A 84 -0.90 7.43 3.06
C THR A 84 -1.07 5.97 3.48
N PHE A 85 0.02 5.36 3.89
CA PHE A 85 0.02 4.05 4.53
C PHE A 85 0.00 4.23 6.05
N ILE A 86 -0.91 3.55 6.72
CA ILE A 86 -0.94 3.45 8.17
C ILE A 86 -0.77 1.97 8.52
N ASP A 87 0.38 1.66 9.04
CA ASP A 87 0.81 0.32 9.41
C ASP A 87 0.75 0.16 10.93
N THR A 88 0.17 -0.92 11.43
CA THR A 88 -0.03 -1.11 12.87
C THR A 88 0.51 -2.45 13.32
N LEU A 89 1.58 -2.43 14.10
CA LEU A 89 2.18 -3.60 14.75
C LEU A 89 1.46 -3.95 16.04
N SER A 90 1.31 -5.23 16.32
CA SER A 90 0.91 -5.73 17.64
C SER A 90 2.01 -5.47 18.68
N ALA A 91 1.64 -5.59 19.97
CA ALA A 91 2.50 -5.28 21.10
C ALA A 91 3.80 -6.11 21.17
N GLY A 92 3.88 -7.26 20.50
CA GLY A 92 5.07 -8.12 20.49
C GLY A 92 6.11 -7.77 19.43
N LEU A 93 5.92 -6.65 18.73
CA LEU A 93 6.77 -6.22 17.62
C LEU A 93 7.12 -4.74 17.75
N THR A 94 8.37 -4.39 17.50
CA THR A 94 8.86 -3.00 17.58
C THR A 94 9.51 -2.56 16.28
N TYR A 95 9.06 -1.42 15.70
CA TYR A 95 9.65 -0.87 14.47
C TYR A 95 11.11 -0.49 14.64
N THR A 96 11.94 -0.83 13.67
CA THR A 96 13.26 -0.22 13.50
C THR A 96 13.08 1.14 12.85
N LYS A 97 13.25 2.20 13.65
CA LYS A 97 13.04 3.57 13.15
C LYS A 97 14.18 4.01 12.22
N GLY A 98 13.81 4.71 11.14
CA GLY A 98 14.73 5.30 10.19
C GLY A 98 15.19 4.38 9.04
N ASP A 99 14.62 3.19 8.92
CA ASP A 99 14.94 2.23 7.86
C ASP A 99 13.88 2.15 6.74
N VAL A 100 12.84 2.98 6.83
CA VAL A 100 11.76 3.01 5.83
C VAL A 100 12.32 3.46 4.48
N THR A 101 12.12 2.63 3.47
CA THR A 101 12.43 2.98 2.07
C THR A 101 11.22 2.79 1.17
N LEU A 102 11.13 3.60 0.14
CA LEU A 102 10.07 3.55 -0.84
C LEU A 102 10.67 3.52 -2.23
N GLU A 103 10.35 2.50 -3.01
CA GLU A 103 10.83 2.31 -4.37
C GLU A 103 9.65 2.26 -5.33
N ILE A 104 9.87 2.73 -6.54
CA ILE A 104 8.88 2.73 -7.61
C ILE A 104 9.41 1.90 -8.76
N PHE A 105 8.57 1.01 -9.28
CA PHE A 105 8.87 0.07 -10.34
C PHE A 105 7.89 0.25 -11.51
N SER A 106 8.36 0.03 -12.72
CA SER A 106 7.53 0.06 -13.92
C SER A 106 6.72 -1.22 -14.13
N ASP A 107 6.95 -2.25 -13.33
CA ASP A 107 6.29 -3.56 -13.42
C ASP A 107 5.77 -4.04 -12.07
N ALA A 108 4.72 -4.86 -12.11
CA ALA A 108 4.08 -5.41 -10.91
C ALA A 108 4.96 -6.39 -10.12
N ALA A 109 5.97 -6.99 -10.74
CA ALA A 109 6.89 -7.92 -10.09
C ALA A 109 8.07 -7.22 -9.40
N CYS A 110 8.11 -5.89 -9.41
CA CYS A 110 9.15 -5.05 -8.81
C CYS A 110 10.57 -5.42 -9.28
N LYS A 111 10.72 -5.73 -10.57
CA LYS A 111 12.01 -6.11 -11.19
C LYS A 111 12.71 -4.94 -11.88
N ASN A 112 11.95 -3.97 -12.38
CA ASN A 112 12.45 -2.84 -13.15
C ASN A 112 12.29 -1.54 -12.33
N PRO A 113 13.28 -1.19 -11.48
CA PRO A 113 13.20 0.01 -10.67
C PRO A 113 13.24 1.27 -11.52
N VAL A 114 12.38 2.23 -11.22
CA VAL A 114 12.33 3.55 -11.83
C VAL A 114 13.04 4.57 -10.93
N THR A 115 12.74 4.55 -9.64
CA THR A 115 13.36 5.42 -8.63
C THR A 115 13.21 4.81 -7.23
N GLY A 116 14.01 5.30 -6.30
CA GLY A 116 13.91 4.97 -4.88
C GLY A 116 14.05 6.23 -4.04
N TRP A 117 13.26 6.31 -2.98
CA TRP A 117 13.22 7.44 -2.05
C TRP A 117 13.48 6.98 -0.63
N LYS A 118 14.18 7.82 0.11
CA LYS A 118 14.32 7.76 1.57
C LYS A 118 13.58 8.94 2.19
N GLU A 119 13.26 8.86 3.45
CA GLU A 119 12.59 9.95 4.17
C GLU A 119 13.34 11.28 4.04
N ALA A 120 14.68 11.23 4.10
CA ALA A 120 15.55 12.41 3.95
C ALA A 120 15.39 13.14 2.60
N ASP A 121 14.87 12.46 1.57
CA ASP A 121 14.63 13.07 0.25
C ASP A 121 13.40 13.99 0.25
N GLY A 122 12.55 13.88 1.29
CA GLY A 122 11.38 14.72 1.51
C GLY A 122 10.19 14.45 0.59
N TYR A 123 10.15 13.28 -0.06
CA TYR A 123 8.99 12.86 -0.87
C TYR A 123 7.88 12.20 -0.03
N PHE A 124 8.22 11.70 1.13
CA PHE A 124 7.31 11.19 2.13
C PHE A 124 7.81 11.52 3.54
N THR A 125 6.96 11.40 4.52
CA THR A 125 7.29 11.52 5.94
C THR A 125 6.92 10.24 6.66
N VAL A 126 7.64 9.92 7.73
CA VAL A 126 7.36 8.80 8.62
C VAL A 126 7.09 9.32 10.02
N SER A 127 5.98 8.90 10.60
CA SER A 127 5.66 9.18 12.00
C SER A 127 5.21 7.93 12.73
N TYR A 128 5.39 7.90 14.04
CA TYR A 128 5.02 6.78 14.89
C TYR A 128 4.13 7.27 16.03
N SER A 129 3.10 6.50 16.35
CA SER A 129 2.19 6.79 17.45
C SER A 129 1.75 5.50 18.14
N ASP A 130 1.65 5.56 19.47
CA ASP A 130 1.10 4.46 20.22
C ASP A 130 -0.44 4.49 20.17
N THR A 131 -1.03 3.34 20.05
CA THR A 131 -2.48 3.17 20.04
C THR A 131 -2.98 2.84 21.45
N ARG A 132 -4.27 3.00 21.68
CA ARG A 132 -4.88 2.76 23.01
C ARG A 132 -4.84 1.30 23.45
N ASP A 133 -4.68 0.37 22.53
CA ASP A 133 -4.63 -1.08 22.76
C ASP A 133 -3.19 -1.63 22.84
N GLY A 134 -2.21 -0.75 23.08
CA GLY A 134 -0.80 -1.13 23.27
C GLY A 134 -0.07 -1.51 22.01
N LYS A 135 -0.62 -1.17 20.83
CA LYS A 135 0.03 -1.32 19.54
C LYS A 135 0.73 -0.03 19.14
N THR A 136 1.63 -0.11 18.18
CA THR A 136 2.27 1.06 17.60
C THR A 136 1.91 1.19 16.13
N ALA A 137 1.46 2.36 15.72
CA ALA A 137 1.18 2.69 14.33
C ALA A 137 2.34 3.50 13.73
N MET A 138 2.78 3.10 12.55
CA MET A 138 3.66 3.84 11.67
C MET A 138 2.81 4.45 10.55
N THR A 139 2.91 5.76 10.36
CA THR A 139 2.27 6.46 9.25
C THR A 139 3.32 6.92 8.26
N VAL A 140 3.19 6.48 7.01
CA VAL A 140 4.02 6.91 5.88
C VAL A 140 3.13 7.70 4.93
N GLU A 141 3.33 9.01 4.89
CA GLU A 141 2.48 9.94 4.14
C GLU A 141 3.27 10.60 3.02
N MET A 142 2.73 10.57 1.80
CA MET A 142 3.31 11.30 0.68
C MET A 142 3.18 12.80 0.91
N THR A 143 4.31 13.51 0.83
CA THR A 143 4.34 14.98 0.88
C THR A 143 3.79 15.59 -0.41
N ALA A 144 3.55 16.91 -0.42
CA ALA A 144 3.20 17.62 -1.64
C ALA A 144 4.26 17.41 -2.76
N LYS A 145 5.55 17.32 -2.38
CA LYS A 145 6.65 17.02 -3.31
C LYS A 145 6.53 15.61 -3.89
N GLY A 146 6.25 14.61 -3.05
CA GLY A 146 6.05 13.23 -3.50
C GLY A 146 4.82 13.07 -4.39
N LEU A 147 3.71 13.69 -4.01
CA LEU A 147 2.50 13.69 -4.84
C LEU A 147 2.71 14.39 -6.19
N ALA A 148 3.49 15.47 -6.23
CA ALA A 148 3.83 16.13 -7.48
C ALA A 148 4.62 15.22 -8.42
N GLU A 149 5.57 14.44 -7.91
CA GLU A 149 6.30 13.45 -8.73
C GLU A 149 5.39 12.32 -9.23
N ILE A 150 4.50 11.79 -8.37
CA ILE A 150 3.54 10.74 -8.74
C ILE A 150 2.61 11.23 -9.84
N ASN A 151 2.12 12.45 -9.74
CA ASN A 151 1.09 13.02 -10.62
C ASN A 151 1.60 13.50 -11.98
N LYS A 152 2.89 13.63 -12.19
CA LYS A 152 3.45 13.98 -13.50
C LYS A 152 3.18 12.88 -14.52
N SER A 153 1.99 12.85 -15.09
CA SER A 153 1.53 11.81 -16.00
C SER A 153 1.55 12.24 -17.46
N LYS A 154 1.88 11.29 -18.34
CA LYS A 154 1.83 11.43 -19.79
C LYS A 154 0.48 11.90 -20.33
N ALA A 155 -0.59 11.45 -19.69
CA ALA A 155 -1.95 11.65 -20.17
C ALA A 155 -2.48 13.08 -20.00
N VAL A 156 -1.81 13.88 -19.18
CA VAL A 156 -2.22 15.26 -18.90
C VAL A 156 -1.69 16.23 -19.96
N TYR A 157 -0.66 15.84 -20.69
CA TYR A 157 -0.01 16.69 -21.66
C TYR A 157 -0.26 16.20 -23.09
N ALA A 158 -0.85 17.05 -23.91
CA ALA A 158 -1.04 16.77 -25.33
C ALA A 158 0.28 16.76 -26.12
N ASP A 159 1.35 17.28 -25.52
CA ASP A 159 2.68 17.36 -26.13
C ASP A 159 3.53 16.16 -25.71
N ALA A 160 3.94 15.35 -26.67
CA ALA A 160 4.77 14.17 -26.47
C ALA A 160 6.15 14.49 -25.85
N SER A 161 6.62 15.73 -25.90
CA SER A 161 7.88 16.15 -25.29
C SER A 161 7.80 16.24 -23.76
N MET A 162 6.60 16.37 -23.21
CA MET A 162 6.32 16.39 -21.76
C MET A 162 6.06 15.00 -21.16
N VAL A 163 6.23 14.00 -21.98
CA VAL A 163 6.08 12.58 -21.63
C VAL A 163 7.23 12.17 -20.75
N ASN A 164 7.01 11.68 -19.55
CA ASN A 164 7.88 10.82 -18.72
C ASN A 164 8.18 11.28 -17.30
N SER A 165 7.32 12.04 -16.71
CA SER A 165 7.56 12.47 -15.34
C SER A 165 6.39 12.11 -14.43
N GLY A 166 5.94 10.90 -14.41
CA GLY A 166 4.89 10.47 -13.50
C GLY A 166 4.87 8.97 -13.33
N PHE A 167 4.20 8.52 -12.31
CA PHE A 167 4.19 7.12 -11.90
C PHE A 167 2.79 6.49 -12.00
N SER A 168 1.98 6.96 -12.96
CA SER A 168 0.71 6.32 -13.31
C SER A 168 0.92 4.84 -13.62
N ASP A 169 0.11 3.98 -13.01
CA ASP A 169 0.16 2.53 -13.18
C ASP A 169 1.48 1.84 -12.75
N CYS A 170 2.40 2.58 -12.16
CA CYS A 170 3.62 2.01 -11.58
C CYS A 170 3.33 1.28 -10.26
N THR A 171 4.24 0.41 -9.86
CA THR A 171 4.18 -0.29 -8.59
C THR A 171 5.08 0.39 -7.57
N MET A 172 4.52 0.71 -6.42
CA MET A 172 5.22 1.25 -5.27
C MET A 172 5.49 0.12 -4.28
N ARG A 173 6.75 0.01 -3.82
CA ARG A 173 7.16 -0.91 -2.77
C ARG A 173 7.71 -0.12 -1.59
N LEU A 174 7.04 -0.23 -0.45
CA LEU A 174 7.50 0.28 0.83
C LEU A 174 8.15 -0.88 1.60
N THR A 175 9.37 -0.69 2.11
CA THR A 175 10.05 -1.68 2.95
C THR A 175 10.50 -1.05 4.26
N TYR A 176 10.45 -1.83 5.32
CA TYR A 176 10.92 -1.48 6.66
C TYR A 176 11.15 -2.76 7.46
N THR A 177 11.78 -2.65 8.62
CA THR A 177 11.99 -3.78 9.52
C THR A 177 11.35 -3.57 10.90
N ALA A 178 11.09 -4.67 11.59
CA ALA A 178 10.70 -4.67 12.98
C ALA A 178 11.41 -5.80 13.72
N LYS A 179 11.65 -5.60 15.02
CA LYS A 179 12.16 -6.63 15.92
C LYS A 179 11.05 -7.36 16.62
N VAL A 180 11.25 -8.65 16.82
CA VAL A 180 10.40 -9.48 17.68
C VAL A 180 10.84 -9.23 19.13
N ASP A 181 9.93 -8.73 19.95
CA ASP A 181 10.25 -8.40 21.34
C ASP A 181 10.49 -9.67 22.17
N SER A 182 11.33 -9.55 23.17
CA SER A 182 11.69 -10.66 24.08
C SER A 182 10.91 -10.61 25.40
N ASP A 183 10.00 -9.67 25.54
CA ASP A 183 9.18 -9.49 26.73
C ASP A 183 7.86 -10.28 26.68
N ASN A 184 7.04 -10.11 27.72
CA ASN A 184 5.76 -10.79 27.84
C ASN A 184 4.67 -10.30 26.85
N SER A 185 4.95 -9.30 26.04
CA SER A 185 4.02 -8.79 25.03
C SER A 185 3.96 -9.66 23.78
N LEU A 186 4.99 -10.48 23.56
CA LEU A 186 5.03 -11.42 22.45
C LEU A 186 3.98 -12.53 22.63
N VAL A 187 3.06 -12.63 21.68
CA VAL A 187 2.10 -13.72 21.61
C VAL A 187 2.74 -14.93 20.94
N VAL A 188 2.92 -15.99 21.71
CA VAL A 188 3.52 -17.25 21.24
C VAL A 188 2.45 -18.21 20.75
N GLY A 189 2.72 -18.93 19.66
CA GLY A 189 1.85 -19.95 19.10
C GLY A 189 0.98 -19.46 17.93
N ASP A 190 -0.09 -20.18 17.66
CA ASP A 190 -0.90 -19.99 16.43
C ASP A 190 -1.67 -18.66 16.32
N LYS A 191 -1.84 -17.96 17.44
CA LYS A 191 -2.52 -16.65 17.45
C LYS A 191 -1.74 -15.58 16.72
N GLY A 192 -0.39 -15.71 16.73
CA GLY A 192 0.51 -14.78 16.04
C GLY A 192 0.53 -13.36 16.59
N ASN A 193 1.42 -12.56 16.02
CA ASN A 193 1.58 -11.13 16.27
C ASN A 193 1.24 -10.40 14.97
N ASP A 194 0.07 -9.75 14.96
CA ASP A 194 -0.49 -9.17 13.76
C ASP A 194 0.23 -7.90 13.36
N ASN A 195 0.35 -7.69 12.08
CA ASN A 195 0.76 -6.44 11.47
C ASN A 195 -0.20 -6.09 10.33
N LYS A 196 -0.95 -5.02 10.50
CA LYS A 196 -2.00 -4.59 9.59
C LYS A 196 -1.65 -3.28 8.94
N VAL A 197 -1.86 -3.17 7.63
CA VAL A 197 -1.74 -1.92 6.89
C VAL A 197 -3.09 -1.44 6.38
N VAL A 198 -3.26 -0.12 6.40
CA VAL A 198 -4.38 0.59 5.79
C VAL A 198 -3.78 1.59 4.80
N LEU A 199 -4.19 1.53 3.55
CA LEU A 199 -3.91 2.56 2.55
C LEU A 199 -5.10 3.51 2.46
N THR A 200 -4.85 4.78 2.74
CA THR A 200 -5.81 5.87 2.51
C THR A 200 -5.34 6.68 1.32
N TRP A 201 -6.21 6.87 0.35
CA TRP A 201 -5.89 7.61 -0.86
C TRP A 201 -7.06 8.48 -1.31
N LYS A 202 -6.75 9.54 -2.04
CA LYS A 202 -7.74 10.49 -2.52
C LYS A 202 -7.30 11.06 -3.87
N ARG A 203 -8.25 11.14 -4.81
CA ARG A 203 -8.09 11.88 -6.06
C ARG A 203 -8.52 13.32 -5.91
N SER A 204 -8.00 14.21 -6.74
CA SER A 204 -8.33 15.65 -6.72
C SER A 204 -9.82 15.92 -6.91
N SER A 205 -10.56 15.06 -7.64
CA SER A 205 -12.00 15.19 -7.87
C SER A 205 -12.88 14.55 -6.79
N GLN A 206 -12.30 13.84 -5.82
CA GLN A 206 -13.05 13.15 -4.77
C GLN A 206 -13.29 14.05 -3.56
N ASN A 207 -14.49 13.91 -2.95
CA ASN A 207 -14.85 14.59 -1.71
C ASN A 207 -14.61 13.73 -0.45
N TYR A 208 -14.26 12.46 -0.63
CA TYR A 208 -14.01 11.49 0.44
C TYR A 208 -12.71 10.73 0.18
N TYR A 209 -12.18 10.11 1.23
CA TYR A 209 -11.02 9.22 1.14
C TYR A 209 -11.48 7.80 0.90
N ASP A 210 -10.82 7.09 0.00
CA ASP A 210 -10.91 5.66 -0.13
C ASP A 210 -9.83 4.99 0.71
N THR A 211 -10.11 3.78 1.21
CA THR A 211 -9.18 3.00 2.00
C THR A 211 -9.13 1.56 1.54
N LEU A 212 -7.93 0.99 1.57
CA LEU A 212 -7.68 -0.43 1.41
C LEU A 212 -6.99 -0.96 2.65
N VAL A 213 -7.24 -2.22 2.99
CA VAL A 213 -6.69 -2.87 4.18
C VAL A 213 -6.08 -4.20 3.79
N ASP A 214 -4.87 -4.45 4.26
CA ASP A 214 -4.24 -5.76 4.20
C ASP A 214 -3.47 -6.04 5.48
N ASP A 215 -3.29 -7.31 5.84
CA ASP A 215 -2.60 -7.72 7.04
C ASP A 215 -1.65 -8.91 6.81
N CYS A 216 -0.69 -9.03 7.69
CA CYS A 216 0.15 -10.20 7.82
C CYS A 216 0.46 -10.44 9.30
N HIS A 217 0.87 -11.65 9.67
CA HIS A 217 1.18 -11.95 11.06
C HIS A 217 2.40 -12.85 11.22
N VAL A 218 3.11 -12.62 12.33
CA VAL A 218 4.27 -13.38 12.75
C VAL A 218 3.84 -14.34 13.87
N ARG A 219 4.13 -15.62 13.69
CA ARG A 219 3.97 -16.62 14.76
C ARG A 219 5.25 -16.66 15.59
N GLY A 220 5.13 -16.37 16.88
CA GLY A 220 6.23 -16.44 17.83
C GLY A 220 6.59 -17.90 18.18
N HIS A 221 7.85 -18.25 18.11
CA HIS A 221 8.40 -19.51 18.60
C HIS A 221 9.11 -19.32 19.94
N LYS A 222 8.85 -20.22 20.88
CA LYS A 222 9.52 -20.24 22.19
C LYS A 222 10.91 -20.93 22.19
N ASP A 223 11.30 -21.55 21.10
CA ASP A 223 12.25 -22.64 21.12
C ASP A 223 13.72 -22.29 21.36
N ALA A 224 14.08 -21.07 21.53
CA ALA A 224 15.48 -20.77 21.82
C ALA A 224 15.71 -20.04 23.14
N ALA A 225 14.71 -19.53 23.79
CA ALA A 225 14.93 -18.60 24.89
C ALA A 225 14.41 -19.03 26.24
N VAL A 226 13.69 -20.13 26.37
CA VAL A 226 13.16 -20.54 27.67
C VAL A 226 13.39 -22.01 27.92
N LEU A 227 14.63 -22.36 28.01
CA LEU A 227 15.12 -23.42 28.85
C LEU A 227 16.09 -22.79 29.84
N PHE A 228 15.57 -22.05 30.80
CA PHE A 228 16.22 -21.86 32.11
C PHE A 228 15.20 -21.24 33.08
#